data_8a179cf6173cd8236049cbec34bbfcba
#
_entry.id   8a179cf6173cd8236049cbec34bbfcba
#
_cell.length_a   1.000
_cell.length_b   1.000
_cell.length_c   1.000
_cell.angle_alpha   90.00
_cell.angle_beta   90.00
_cell.angle_gamma   90.00
#
_symmetry.space_group_name_H-M   'P 1'
#
loop_
_entity.id
_entity.type
_entity.pdbx_description
1 polymer ?
#
loop_
_entity_poly.entity_id
_entity_poly.type
_entity_poly.pdbx_seq_one_letter_code
_entity_poly.pdbx_strand_id
1 'polypeptide(L)'
;EELSKDSRFDNLRIQLGEVARVIYLYDKRDTYVERYGEVEAPHYVLRNFFDAKSQFYVGNLRHLDREIYTHEYRNLESSALIREQRQKAREECDKYGVEYHMSEWCLLPDAKEKNIEGFTADWESANKADMQSGLMMARLIHSDMVDANTKSWSYWKGMELKGDHALIALHAKDGDIFRGGDVKANKLLYVLGNYSFFIRPNYKRVSLSGADNLSEVAATAYLSPDGKRLVAVFVNNTFEKKAVEVALPKPYNKQITSAKMYITDERNDLSVHEMTKALSFSANARSVTTVVYDLK
;
A
#
# COMPACT_ATOMS: atom_id res chain seq x y z
N GLU A 1 -26.77 -19.27 1.55
CA GLU A 1 -28.25 -19.43 1.49
C GLU A 1 -28.86 -19.70 2.86
N GLU A 2 -28.30 -20.57 3.70
CA GLU A 2 -28.87 -20.88 5.03
C GLU A 2 -28.92 -19.63 5.92
N LEU A 3 -27.87 -18.80 5.95
CA LEU A 3 -27.81 -17.57 6.71
C LEU A 3 -28.88 -16.53 6.26
N SER A 4 -29.30 -16.58 5.00
CA SER A 4 -30.29 -15.67 4.45
C SER A 4 -31.74 -15.98 4.90
N LYS A 5 -31.95 -17.12 5.57
CA LYS A 5 -33.24 -17.54 6.11
C LYS A 5 -33.52 -17.01 7.52
N ASP A 6 -32.51 -16.45 8.19
CA ASP A 6 -32.58 -15.97 9.56
C ASP A 6 -32.35 -14.47 9.62
N SER A 7 -33.35 -13.71 10.06
CA SER A 7 -33.31 -12.25 10.15
C SER A 7 -32.17 -11.71 11.05
N ARG A 8 -31.67 -12.51 11.97
CA ARG A 8 -30.52 -12.13 12.80
C ARG A 8 -29.27 -11.85 11.97
N PHE A 9 -29.20 -12.40 10.75
CA PHE A 9 -28.07 -12.25 9.83
C PHE A 9 -28.33 -11.27 8.66
N ASP A 10 -29.43 -10.50 8.70
CA ASP A 10 -29.77 -9.56 7.62
C ASP A 10 -28.64 -8.54 7.32
N ASN A 11 -27.90 -8.17 8.35
CA ASN A 11 -26.77 -7.24 8.24
C ASN A 11 -25.39 -7.94 8.09
N LEU A 12 -25.37 -9.28 8.01
CA LEU A 12 -24.13 -10.02 7.82
C LEU A 12 -23.53 -9.69 6.44
N ARG A 13 -22.21 -9.46 6.42
CA ARG A 13 -21.41 -9.30 5.21
C ARG A 13 -20.38 -10.41 5.16
N ILE A 14 -20.27 -11.05 4.02
CA ILE A 14 -19.32 -12.14 3.77
C ILE A 14 -18.40 -11.65 2.67
N GLN A 15 -17.12 -11.64 2.97
CA GLN A 15 -16.07 -11.37 2.00
C GLN A 15 -15.62 -12.68 1.37
N LEU A 16 -15.43 -12.66 0.06
CA LEU A 16 -14.77 -13.76 -0.61
C LEU A 16 -13.29 -13.76 -0.21
N GLY A 17 -12.77 -14.91 0.19
CA GLY A 17 -11.46 -15.08 0.81
C GLY A 17 -10.29 -14.35 0.15
N GLU A 18 -9.15 -14.43 0.77
CA GLU A 18 -7.92 -13.77 0.32
C GLU A 18 -7.13 -14.65 -0.65
N VAL A 19 -6.49 -14.02 -1.62
CA VAL A 19 -5.55 -14.68 -2.53
C VAL A 19 -4.12 -14.22 -2.28
N ALA A 20 -3.18 -15.16 -2.32
CA ALA A 20 -1.78 -14.92 -1.97
C ALA A 20 -1.01 -14.01 -2.96
N ARG A 21 -1.57 -13.74 -4.14
CA ARG A 21 -0.91 -13.00 -5.22
C ARG A 21 -1.91 -12.22 -6.08
N VAL A 22 -1.55 -10.99 -6.41
CA VAL A 22 -2.36 -10.13 -7.30
C VAL A 22 -2.61 -10.79 -8.66
N ILE A 23 -1.61 -11.47 -9.22
CA ILE A 23 -1.73 -12.14 -10.52
C ILE A 23 -2.83 -13.21 -10.56
N TYR A 24 -3.16 -13.85 -9.43
CA TYR A 24 -4.21 -14.87 -9.38
C TYR A 24 -5.62 -14.33 -9.61
N LEU A 25 -5.80 -13.02 -9.51
CA LEU A 25 -7.08 -12.40 -9.83
C LEU A 25 -7.45 -12.59 -11.31
N TYR A 26 -6.46 -12.62 -12.22
CA TYR A 26 -6.69 -12.53 -13.66
C TYR A 26 -5.88 -13.51 -14.51
N ASP A 27 -4.83 -14.17 -13.98
CA ASP A 27 -3.97 -15.08 -14.73
C ASP A 27 -3.54 -16.27 -13.86
N LYS A 28 -2.97 -17.29 -14.49
CA LYS A 28 -2.37 -18.46 -13.87
C LYS A 28 -0.83 -18.49 -13.96
N ARG A 29 -0.22 -17.58 -14.69
CA ARG A 29 1.23 -17.54 -14.92
C ARG A 29 1.96 -17.09 -13.68
N ASP A 30 2.49 -18.04 -12.94
CA ASP A 30 3.25 -17.80 -11.74
C ASP A 30 4.22 -18.94 -11.44
N THR A 31 5.34 -18.60 -10.81
CA THR A 31 6.33 -19.58 -10.30
C THR A 31 5.72 -20.55 -9.28
N TYR A 32 4.62 -20.16 -8.62
CA TYR A 32 3.91 -21.02 -7.70
C TYR A 32 3.25 -22.20 -8.44
N VAL A 33 2.61 -21.93 -9.58
CA VAL A 33 2.03 -22.97 -10.44
C VAL A 33 3.12 -23.93 -10.95
N GLU A 34 4.27 -23.38 -11.37
CA GLU A 34 5.42 -24.20 -11.78
C GLU A 34 5.93 -25.12 -10.67
N ARG A 35 5.87 -24.67 -9.42
CA ARG A 35 6.40 -25.38 -8.27
C ARG A 35 5.42 -26.41 -7.69
N TYR A 36 4.14 -26.11 -7.65
CA TYR A 36 3.12 -26.90 -6.94
C TYR A 36 2.07 -27.52 -7.86
N GLY A 37 2.09 -27.19 -9.14
CA GLY A 37 1.13 -27.67 -10.13
C GLY A 37 -0.16 -26.84 -10.19
N GLU A 38 -0.87 -26.95 -11.31
CA GLU A 38 -2.08 -26.15 -11.60
C GLU A 38 -3.27 -26.47 -10.67
N VAL A 39 -3.30 -27.66 -10.08
CA VAL A 39 -4.45 -28.12 -9.28
C VAL A 39 -4.55 -27.40 -7.94
N GLU A 40 -3.42 -26.93 -7.40
CA GLU A 40 -3.35 -26.33 -6.06
C GLU A 40 -3.27 -24.81 -6.08
N ALA A 41 -2.99 -24.19 -7.25
CA ALA A 41 -2.87 -22.75 -7.33
C ALA A 41 -4.22 -22.09 -7.64
N PRO A 42 -4.70 -21.16 -6.81
CA PRO A 42 -5.84 -20.33 -7.15
C PRO A 42 -5.48 -19.42 -8.34
N HIS A 43 -6.32 -19.37 -9.36
CA HIS A 43 -6.11 -18.51 -10.53
C HIS A 43 -7.43 -18.13 -11.18
N TYR A 44 -7.43 -17.06 -11.96
CA TYR A 44 -8.63 -16.49 -12.57
C TYR A 44 -9.77 -16.28 -11.56
N VAL A 45 -9.45 -15.84 -10.35
CA VAL A 45 -10.39 -15.79 -9.23
C VAL A 45 -11.59 -14.90 -9.55
N LEU A 46 -11.36 -13.72 -10.14
CA LEU A 46 -12.45 -12.80 -10.50
C LEU A 46 -13.38 -13.41 -11.53
N ARG A 47 -12.84 -13.99 -12.59
CA ARG A 47 -13.65 -14.68 -13.60
C ARG A 47 -14.43 -15.85 -13.00
N ASN A 48 -13.77 -16.68 -12.21
CA ASN A 48 -14.39 -17.88 -11.65
C ASN A 48 -15.55 -17.55 -10.72
N PHE A 49 -15.44 -16.54 -9.87
CA PHE A 49 -16.44 -16.27 -8.85
C PHE A 49 -17.41 -15.13 -9.18
N PHE A 50 -17.06 -14.23 -10.11
CA PHE A 50 -17.89 -13.07 -10.43
C PHE A 50 -18.40 -12.99 -11.87
N ASP A 51 -17.97 -13.89 -12.77
CA ASP A 51 -18.59 -14.04 -14.09
C ASP A 51 -19.86 -14.89 -13.97
N ALA A 52 -21.01 -14.33 -14.33
CA ALA A 52 -22.30 -15.04 -14.28
C ALA A 52 -22.36 -16.31 -15.17
N LYS A 53 -21.42 -16.46 -16.11
CA LYS A 53 -21.30 -17.67 -16.95
C LYS A 53 -20.44 -18.75 -16.32
N SER A 54 -19.75 -18.45 -15.22
CA SER A 54 -18.92 -19.43 -14.53
C SER A 54 -19.78 -20.45 -13.76
N GLN A 55 -19.36 -21.71 -13.81
CA GLN A 55 -19.97 -22.75 -12.95
C GLN A 55 -19.75 -22.52 -11.45
N PHE A 56 -18.77 -21.67 -11.09
CA PHE A 56 -18.42 -21.31 -9.72
C PHE A 56 -18.99 -19.96 -9.29
N TYR A 57 -19.90 -19.37 -10.09
CA TYR A 57 -20.43 -18.03 -9.84
C TYR A 57 -21.13 -17.93 -8.48
N VAL A 58 -20.66 -16.97 -7.69
CA VAL A 58 -21.21 -16.66 -6.36
C VAL A 58 -21.66 -15.21 -6.22
N GLY A 59 -21.46 -14.38 -7.24
CA GLY A 59 -21.67 -12.93 -7.21
C GLY A 59 -23.13 -12.50 -7.02
N ASN A 60 -24.11 -13.42 -7.01
CA ASN A 60 -25.52 -13.19 -6.73
C ASN A 60 -25.94 -13.58 -5.31
N LEU A 61 -25.04 -14.04 -4.46
CA LEU A 61 -25.36 -14.39 -3.08
C LEU A 61 -25.63 -13.14 -2.24
N ARG A 62 -26.74 -13.17 -1.51
CA ARG A 62 -27.30 -12.00 -0.79
C ARG A 62 -26.32 -11.30 0.14
N HIS A 63 -25.50 -12.07 0.84
CA HIS A 63 -24.60 -11.54 1.87
C HIS A 63 -23.16 -11.38 1.40
N LEU A 64 -22.86 -11.75 0.14
CA LEU A 64 -21.53 -11.63 -0.41
C LEU A 64 -21.25 -10.20 -0.86
N ASP A 65 -20.24 -9.57 -0.29
CA ASP A 65 -19.73 -8.29 -0.76
C ASP A 65 -18.97 -8.46 -2.08
N ARG A 66 -19.05 -7.45 -2.92
CA ARG A 66 -18.30 -7.42 -4.18
C ARG A 66 -16.93 -6.81 -3.95
N GLU A 67 -16.16 -7.50 -3.13
CA GLU A 67 -14.81 -7.13 -2.71
C GLU A 67 -13.89 -8.33 -2.87
N ILE A 68 -12.63 -8.09 -3.19
CA ILE A 68 -11.58 -9.10 -3.24
C ILE A 68 -10.35 -8.63 -2.48
N TYR A 69 -9.77 -9.51 -1.71
CA TYR A 69 -8.62 -9.28 -0.86
C TYR A 69 -7.43 -10.04 -1.39
N THR A 70 -6.26 -9.37 -1.47
CA THR A 70 -5.05 -9.99 -1.98
C THR A 70 -3.85 -9.70 -1.10
N HIS A 71 -2.89 -10.63 -1.13
CA HIS A 71 -1.51 -10.38 -0.71
C HIS A 71 -0.64 -10.13 -1.94
N GLU A 72 0.58 -9.64 -1.77
CA GLU A 72 1.63 -9.68 -2.79
C GLU A 72 3.01 -9.61 -2.17
N TYR A 73 3.71 -10.71 -2.18
CA TYR A 73 5.06 -10.81 -1.63
C TYR A 73 6.14 -10.92 -2.68
N ARG A 74 5.75 -11.00 -3.95
CA ARG A 74 6.64 -11.35 -5.06
C ARG A 74 6.44 -10.39 -6.24
N ASN A 75 7.25 -10.60 -7.31
CA ASN A 75 7.17 -9.75 -8.52
C ASN A 75 7.44 -8.27 -8.21
N LEU A 76 8.46 -8.04 -7.39
CA LEU A 76 8.84 -6.72 -6.89
C LEU A 76 10.07 -6.14 -7.62
N GLU A 77 10.58 -6.83 -8.65
CA GLU A 77 11.86 -6.54 -9.30
C GLU A 77 11.92 -5.15 -9.92
N SER A 78 10.79 -4.68 -10.46
CA SER A 78 10.75 -3.37 -11.11
C SER A 78 9.44 -2.63 -10.91
N SER A 79 9.52 -1.30 -10.96
CA SER A 79 8.37 -0.41 -10.95
C SER A 79 7.41 -0.69 -12.10
N ALA A 80 7.92 -1.05 -13.27
CA ALA A 80 7.11 -1.38 -14.44
C ALA A 80 6.25 -2.62 -14.19
N LEU A 81 6.84 -3.69 -13.64
CA LEU A 81 6.13 -4.92 -13.32
C LEU A 81 5.07 -4.71 -12.25
N ILE A 82 5.42 -3.97 -11.17
CA ILE A 82 4.49 -3.61 -10.10
C ILE A 82 3.25 -2.91 -10.68
N ARG A 83 3.44 -1.92 -11.54
CA ARG A 83 2.36 -1.15 -12.16
C ARG A 83 1.51 -2.00 -13.11
N GLU A 84 2.16 -2.78 -13.98
CA GLU A 84 1.46 -3.67 -14.94
C GLU A 84 0.47 -4.60 -14.23
N GLN A 85 0.91 -5.23 -13.15
CA GLN A 85 0.06 -6.14 -12.40
C GLN A 85 -1.13 -5.44 -11.76
N ARG A 86 -0.93 -4.26 -11.18
CA ARG A 86 -1.99 -3.47 -10.53
C ARG A 86 -3.00 -2.95 -11.55
N GLN A 87 -2.54 -2.52 -12.71
CA GLN A 87 -3.42 -2.10 -13.80
C GLN A 87 -4.29 -3.24 -14.30
N LYS A 88 -3.72 -4.43 -14.52
CA LYS A 88 -4.48 -5.63 -14.91
C LYS A 88 -5.48 -6.06 -13.84
N ALA A 89 -5.09 -6.02 -12.56
CA ALA A 89 -6.00 -6.31 -11.45
C ALA A 89 -7.19 -5.35 -11.44
N ARG A 90 -6.93 -4.05 -11.66
CA ARG A 90 -7.97 -3.03 -11.76
C ARG A 90 -8.91 -3.29 -12.93
N GLU A 91 -8.38 -3.53 -14.12
CA GLU A 91 -9.18 -3.81 -15.32
C GLU A 91 -10.13 -4.99 -15.10
N GLU A 92 -9.64 -6.08 -14.49
CA GLU A 92 -10.50 -7.23 -14.18
C GLU A 92 -11.49 -6.94 -13.04
N CYS A 93 -11.09 -6.22 -12.00
CA CYS A 93 -12.01 -5.80 -10.94
C CYS A 93 -13.13 -4.90 -11.49
N ASP A 94 -12.80 -3.91 -12.30
CA ASP A 94 -13.76 -2.99 -12.93
C ASP A 94 -14.74 -3.76 -13.86
N LYS A 95 -14.24 -4.73 -14.64
CA LYS A 95 -15.04 -5.58 -15.51
C LYS A 95 -16.14 -6.35 -14.77
N TYR A 96 -15.84 -6.83 -13.57
CA TYR A 96 -16.79 -7.58 -12.77
C TYR A 96 -17.48 -6.75 -11.68
N GLY A 97 -17.16 -5.45 -11.56
CA GLY A 97 -17.71 -4.55 -10.54
C GLY A 97 -17.35 -4.99 -9.13
N VAL A 98 -16.07 -5.36 -8.92
CA VAL A 98 -15.51 -5.83 -7.65
C VAL A 98 -14.51 -4.80 -7.14
N GLU A 99 -14.55 -4.48 -5.85
CA GLU A 99 -13.58 -3.59 -5.20
C GLU A 99 -12.32 -4.36 -4.80
N TYR A 100 -11.16 -3.76 -5.08
CA TYR A 100 -9.86 -4.35 -4.77
C TYR A 100 -9.32 -3.85 -3.43
N HIS A 101 -8.78 -4.77 -2.63
CA HIS A 101 -8.13 -4.51 -1.35
C HIS A 101 -6.77 -5.21 -1.27
N MET A 102 -5.72 -4.46 -0.91
CA MET A 102 -4.43 -5.04 -0.53
C MET A 102 -4.47 -5.33 0.97
N SER A 103 -4.66 -6.59 1.33
CA SER A 103 -4.90 -7.01 2.72
C SER A 103 -3.65 -7.39 3.47
N GLU A 104 -2.56 -7.75 2.76
CA GLU A 104 -1.34 -8.18 3.43
C GLU A 104 -0.10 -7.97 2.56
N TRP A 105 0.91 -7.32 3.12
CA TRP A 105 2.23 -7.22 2.54
C TRP A 105 3.32 -7.05 3.59
N CYS A 106 4.46 -7.73 3.40
CA CYS A 106 5.76 -7.38 3.95
C CYS A 106 6.85 -7.74 2.93
N LEU A 107 8.09 -7.35 3.18
CA LEU A 107 9.19 -7.65 2.26
C LEU A 107 9.61 -9.12 2.39
N LEU A 108 9.08 -9.98 1.52
CA LEU A 108 9.42 -11.40 1.38
C LEU A 108 9.57 -11.77 -0.09
N PRO A 109 10.52 -11.17 -0.82
CA PRO A 109 10.73 -11.50 -2.22
C PRO A 109 11.18 -12.96 -2.40
N ASP A 110 10.98 -13.52 -3.58
CA ASP A 110 11.45 -14.86 -3.91
C ASP A 110 12.99 -14.87 -3.96
N ALA A 111 13.62 -15.98 -3.61
CA ALA A 111 15.06 -16.20 -3.76
C ALA A 111 15.57 -15.97 -5.20
N LYS A 112 14.69 -16.02 -6.19
CA LYS A 112 14.99 -15.69 -7.59
C LYS A 112 14.96 -14.18 -7.89
N GLU A 113 14.33 -13.36 -7.06
CA GLU A 113 14.21 -11.90 -7.20
C GLU A 113 15.45 -11.19 -6.63
N LYS A 114 16.63 -11.48 -7.21
CA LYS A 114 17.91 -11.00 -6.67
C LYS A 114 18.15 -9.50 -6.84
N ASN A 115 17.55 -8.91 -7.87
CA ASN A 115 17.75 -7.50 -8.22
C ASN A 115 16.44 -6.74 -8.10
N ILE A 116 16.12 -6.27 -6.91
CA ILE A 116 14.96 -5.41 -6.70
C ILE A 116 15.37 -3.96 -6.97
N GLU A 117 14.65 -3.30 -7.86
CA GLU A 117 14.85 -1.89 -8.17
C GLU A 117 14.80 -1.02 -6.91
N GLY A 118 15.82 -0.19 -6.74
CA GLY A 118 15.95 0.70 -5.58
C GLY A 118 16.66 0.09 -4.36
N PHE A 119 17.03 -1.20 -4.40
CA PHE A 119 17.92 -1.79 -3.41
C PHE A 119 19.36 -1.67 -3.85
N THR A 120 20.25 -1.31 -2.91
CA THR A 120 21.69 -1.13 -3.16
C THR A 120 22.51 -2.38 -2.86
N ALA A 121 21.89 -3.39 -2.25
CA ALA A 121 22.49 -4.67 -1.91
C ALA A 121 21.49 -5.79 -2.19
N ASP A 122 21.98 -7.02 -2.16
CA ASP A 122 21.13 -8.20 -2.18
C ASP A 122 20.10 -8.09 -1.03
N TRP A 123 18.84 -8.21 -1.36
CA TRP A 123 17.77 -8.09 -0.39
C TRP A 123 17.83 -9.15 0.73
N GLU A 124 18.43 -10.32 0.48
CA GLU A 124 18.62 -11.36 1.49
C GLU A 124 19.50 -10.87 2.64
N SER A 125 20.50 -10.03 2.33
CA SER A 125 21.38 -9.39 3.30
C SER A 125 20.90 -8.01 3.77
N ALA A 126 19.85 -7.46 3.14
CA ALA A 126 19.32 -6.16 3.47
C ALA A 126 18.63 -6.20 4.84
N ASN A 127 18.80 -5.13 5.61
CA ASN A 127 18.02 -4.91 6.82
C ASN A 127 16.57 -4.60 6.44
N LYS A 128 15.68 -5.57 6.65
CA LYS A 128 14.27 -5.49 6.26
C LYS A 128 13.45 -4.46 7.04
N ALA A 129 14.04 -3.88 8.06
CA ALA A 129 13.42 -2.84 8.91
C ALA A 129 13.90 -1.42 8.57
N ASP A 130 14.74 -1.26 7.56
CA ASP A 130 15.37 0.01 7.19
C ASP A 130 14.58 0.84 6.17
N MET A 131 15.17 1.96 5.74
CA MET A 131 14.54 2.87 4.80
C MET A 131 14.40 2.31 3.38
N GLN A 132 15.23 1.35 2.95
CA GLN A 132 15.08 0.69 1.64
C GLN A 132 13.77 -0.10 1.58
N SER A 133 13.51 -0.90 2.61
CA SER A 133 12.25 -1.65 2.76
C SER A 133 11.05 -0.71 2.90
N GLY A 134 11.23 0.40 3.62
CA GLY A 134 10.23 1.46 3.71
C GLY A 134 9.87 2.09 2.37
N LEU A 135 10.87 2.37 1.53
CA LEU A 135 10.65 2.90 0.18
C LEU A 135 9.98 1.88 -0.75
N MET A 136 10.33 0.60 -0.64
CA MET A 136 9.62 -0.45 -1.38
C MET A 136 8.14 -0.48 -0.98
N MET A 137 7.84 -0.46 0.31
CA MET A 137 6.46 -0.37 0.80
C MET A 137 5.74 0.87 0.25
N ALA A 138 6.39 2.04 0.26
CA ALA A 138 5.80 3.27 -0.25
C ALA A 138 5.51 3.21 -1.77
N ARG A 139 6.38 2.56 -2.54
CA ARG A 139 6.17 2.31 -3.99
C ARG A 139 4.95 1.41 -4.23
N LEU A 140 4.80 0.36 -3.42
CA LEU A 140 3.64 -0.53 -3.51
C LEU A 140 2.36 0.18 -3.10
N ILE A 141 2.36 0.90 -1.98
CA ILE A 141 1.19 1.70 -1.56
C ILE A 141 0.80 2.66 -2.69
N HIS A 142 1.77 3.35 -3.30
CA HIS A 142 1.49 4.26 -4.41
C HIS A 142 0.81 3.53 -5.57
N SER A 143 1.38 2.42 -6.04
CA SER A 143 0.84 1.67 -7.18
C SER A 143 -0.52 1.03 -6.86
N ASP A 144 -0.70 0.47 -5.66
CA ASP A 144 -1.99 -0.05 -5.23
C ASP A 144 -3.07 1.05 -5.19
N MET A 145 -2.73 2.27 -4.72
CA MET A 145 -3.65 3.40 -4.70
C MET A 145 -3.93 3.97 -6.09
N VAL A 146 -2.91 4.11 -6.94
CA VAL A 146 -3.03 4.81 -8.23
C VAL A 146 -3.44 3.86 -9.35
N ASP A 147 -2.73 2.74 -9.48
CA ASP A 147 -2.90 1.79 -10.57
C ASP A 147 -4.02 0.79 -10.30
N ALA A 148 -4.07 0.18 -9.11
CA ALA A 148 -5.14 -0.76 -8.72
C ALA A 148 -6.39 -0.09 -8.12
N ASN A 149 -6.32 1.19 -7.74
CA ASN A 149 -7.42 1.91 -7.06
C ASN A 149 -7.93 1.20 -5.80
N THR A 150 -6.99 0.67 -4.99
CA THR A 150 -7.33 -0.07 -3.77
C THR A 150 -8.16 0.76 -2.79
N LYS A 151 -9.04 0.09 -2.07
CA LYS A 151 -9.90 0.71 -1.03
C LYS A 151 -9.28 0.64 0.36
N SER A 152 -8.43 -0.36 0.60
CA SER A 152 -7.65 -0.48 1.83
C SER A 152 -6.27 -1.08 1.55
N TRP A 153 -5.35 -0.81 2.48
CA TRP A 153 -4.00 -1.34 2.43
C TRP A 153 -3.54 -1.73 3.83
N SER A 154 -3.06 -2.95 4.00
CA SER A 154 -2.64 -3.48 5.29
C SER A 154 -1.22 -4.05 5.24
N TYR A 155 -0.51 -3.89 6.34
CA TYR A 155 0.86 -4.37 6.50
C TYR A 155 0.92 -5.64 7.36
N TRP A 156 1.75 -6.59 6.98
CA TRP A 156 2.10 -7.79 7.72
C TRP A 156 3.51 -7.65 8.32
N LYS A 157 3.70 -7.48 9.65
CA LYS A 157 2.70 -7.40 10.71
C LYS A 157 3.02 -6.24 11.66
N GLY A 158 2.04 -5.86 12.48
CA GLY A 158 2.18 -4.72 13.39
C GLY A 158 3.31 -4.89 14.41
N MET A 159 3.35 -6.01 15.15
CA MET A 159 4.36 -6.31 16.16
C MET A 159 4.84 -7.76 16.08
N GLU A 160 6.12 -7.98 16.38
CA GLU A 160 6.72 -9.31 16.39
C GLU A 160 7.92 -9.41 17.33
N LEU A 161 8.10 -10.59 17.94
CA LEU A 161 9.33 -10.93 18.64
C LEU A 161 10.49 -11.06 17.64
N LYS A 162 11.60 -10.36 17.88
CA LYS A 162 12.78 -10.29 17.01
C LYS A 162 12.47 -9.76 15.58
N GLY A 163 11.39 -8.97 15.44
CA GLY A 163 10.71 -8.67 14.20
C GLY A 163 11.48 -7.87 13.17
N ASP A 164 12.24 -8.52 12.31
CA ASP A 164 12.91 -7.90 11.16
C ASP A 164 11.91 -7.34 10.14
N HIS A 165 10.68 -7.89 10.12
CA HIS A 165 9.62 -7.50 9.19
C HIS A 165 8.50 -6.70 9.84
N ALA A 166 8.44 -6.64 11.17
CA ALA A 166 7.34 -5.96 11.85
C ALA A 166 7.49 -4.44 11.82
N LEU A 167 6.37 -3.72 11.96
CA LEU A 167 6.41 -2.28 12.20
C LEU A 167 7.07 -1.96 13.54
N ILE A 168 6.84 -2.83 14.54
CA ILE A 168 7.39 -2.72 15.88
C ILE A 168 8.05 -4.05 16.27
N ALA A 169 9.35 -4.03 16.53
CA ALA A 169 10.10 -5.17 17.01
C ALA A 169 10.07 -5.23 18.55
N LEU A 170 9.80 -6.42 19.09
CA LEU A 170 9.85 -6.71 20.50
C LEU A 170 11.11 -7.53 20.81
N HIS A 171 11.95 -7.06 21.71
CA HIS A 171 13.16 -7.75 22.15
C HIS A 171 12.97 -8.22 23.59
N ALA A 172 12.65 -9.50 23.74
CA ALA A 172 12.41 -10.10 25.06
C ALA A 172 13.69 -10.14 25.92
N LYS A 173 13.58 -9.77 27.18
CA LYS A 173 14.68 -9.92 28.16
C LYS A 173 14.94 -11.41 28.42
N ASP A 174 16.19 -11.83 28.29
CA ASP A 174 16.61 -13.22 28.47
C ASP A 174 15.80 -14.24 27.64
N GLY A 175 15.23 -13.77 26.49
CA GLY A 175 14.39 -14.60 25.62
C GLY A 175 12.97 -14.84 26.12
N ASP A 176 12.58 -14.25 27.24
CA ASP A 176 11.27 -14.40 27.87
C ASP A 176 10.49 -13.07 27.86
N ILE A 177 9.44 -12.99 27.03
CA ILE A 177 8.60 -11.80 26.88
C ILE A 177 7.90 -11.42 28.20
N PHE A 178 7.63 -12.36 29.09
CA PHE A 178 6.98 -12.10 30.39
C PHE A 178 7.90 -11.45 31.40
N ARG A 179 9.21 -11.46 31.15
CA ARG A 179 10.21 -10.76 31.96
C ARG A 179 10.47 -9.31 31.55
N GLY A 180 9.70 -8.82 30.57
CA GLY A 180 9.90 -7.50 29.96
C GLY A 180 10.89 -7.53 28.81
N GLY A 181 11.36 -6.35 28.39
CA GLY A 181 12.27 -6.19 27.27
C GLY A 181 12.16 -4.82 26.63
N ASP A 182 12.74 -4.66 25.47
CA ASP A 182 12.75 -3.41 24.72
C ASP A 182 11.74 -3.46 23.56
N VAL A 183 11.18 -2.30 23.23
CA VAL A 183 10.29 -2.08 22.10
C VAL A 183 10.96 -1.12 21.14
N LYS A 184 11.12 -1.52 19.90
CA LYS A 184 11.73 -0.71 18.85
C LYS A 184 10.77 -0.50 17.69
N ALA A 185 10.47 0.75 17.37
CA ALA A 185 9.80 1.11 16.13
C ALA A 185 10.79 1.02 14.95
N ASN A 186 10.39 0.34 13.88
CA ASN A 186 11.18 0.25 12.65
C ASN A 186 10.81 1.37 11.67
N LYS A 187 11.67 1.64 10.68
CA LYS A 187 11.40 2.65 9.64
C LYS A 187 10.07 2.44 8.93
N LEU A 188 9.66 1.19 8.78
CA LEU A 188 8.38 0.80 8.19
C LEU A 188 7.18 1.41 8.90
N LEU A 189 7.21 1.52 10.25
CA LEU A 189 6.14 2.17 11.01
C LEU A 189 5.97 3.63 10.60
N TYR A 190 7.06 4.35 10.48
CA TYR A 190 7.04 5.76 10.15
C TYR A 190 6.69 6.02 8.69
N VAL A 191 7.15 5.15 7.78
CA VAL A 191 6.76 5.21 6.36
C VAL A 191 5.27 4.93 6.20
N LEU A 192 4.73 3.89 6.85
CA LEU A 192 3.29 3.65 6.86
C LEU A 192 2.54 4.83 7.50
N GLY A 193 3.12 5.41 8.55
CA GLY A 193 2.61 6.61 9.23
C GLY A 193 2.46 7.82 8.30
N ASN A 194 3.34 7.99 7.31
CA ASN A 194 3.20 9.05 6.28
C ASN A 194 1.88 8.96 5.51
N TYR A 195 1.26 7.79 5.46
CA TYR A 195 -0.07 7.59 4.88
C TYR A 195 -1.14 7.52 5.98
N SER A 196 -1.06 6.53 6.86
CA SER A 196 -2.15 6.14 7.77
C SER A 196 -2.44 7.17 8.86
N PHE A 197 -1.46 7.97 9.27
CA PHE A 197 -1.66 9.00 10.30
C PHE A 197 -2.47 10.19 9.75
N PHE A 198 -2.35 10.49 8.47
CA PHE A 198 -2.94 11.69 7.86
C PHE A 198 -4.15 11.39 6.97
N ILE A 199 -4.14 10.27 6.22
CA ILE A 199 -5.23 9.85 5.34
C ILE A 199 -6.21 9.03 6.18
N ARG A 200 -7.39 9.59 6.42
CA ARG A 200 -8.39 8.96 7.29
C ARG A 200 -9.53 8.35 6.45
N PRO A 201 -10.37 7.50 7.03
CA PRO A 201 -11.53 6.95 6.32
C PRO A 201 -12.34 8.04 5.61
N ASN A 202 -12.83 7.73 4.42
CA ASN A 202 -13.59 8.61 3.54
C ASN A 202 -12.81 9.77 2.88
N TYR A 203 -11.49 9.87 3.07
CA TYR A 203 -10.69 10.75 2.22
C TYR A 203 -10.75 10.28 0.77
N LYS A 204 -10.86 11.22 -0.15
CA LYS A 204 -10.91 10.92 -1.60
C LYS A 204 -9.56 11.23 -2.23
N ARG A 205 -8.99 10.25 -2.91
CA ARG A 205 -7.82 10.49 -3.74
C ARG A 205 -8.18 11.47 -4.87
N VAL A 206 -7.38 12.51 -5.02
CA VAL A 206 -7.52 13.50 -6.10
C VAL A 206 -6.46 13.28 -7.17
N SER A 207 -6.77 13.69 -8.39
CA SER A 207 -5.82 13.57 -9.52
C SER A 207 -4.59 14.43 -9.26
N LEU A 208 -3.43 13.87 -9.52
CA LEU A 208 -2.14 14.54 -9.45
C LEU A 208 -1.37 14.25 -10.74
N SER A 209 -0.63 15.23 -11.26
CA SER A 209 0.21 15.09 -12.44
C SER A 209 1.63 15.59 -12.16
N GLY A 210 2.60 15.12 -12.94
CA GLY A 210 4.00 15.56 -12.87
C GLY A 210 4.87 14.84 -11.84
N ALA A 211 4.32 13.93 -11.04
CA ALA A 211 5.07 13.11 -10.10
C ALA A 211 4.47 11.69 -10.02
N ASP A 212 4.71 10.90 -11.06
CA ASP A 212 4.21 9.52 -11.18
C ASP A 212 5.31 8.56 -11.68
N ASN A 213 6.53 8.79 -11.26
CA ASN A 213 7.64 7.91 -11.58
C ASN A 213 8.08 7.15 -10.31
N LEU A 214 7.68 5.88 -10.19
CA LEU A 214 8.00 5.03 -9.02
C LEU A 214 9.51 4.82 -8.82
N SER A 215 10.29 4.93 -9.88
CA SER A 215 11.75 4.80 -9.81
C SER A 215 12.44 6.10 -9.36
N GLU A 216 11.77 7.23 -9.46
CA GLU A 216 12.30 8.54 -9.10
C GLU A 216 11.44 9.23 -8.04
N VAL A 217 10.46 10.02 -8.48
CA VAL A 217 9.54 10.72 -7.58
C VAL A 217 8.10 10.37 -7.96
N ALA A 218 7.38 9.85 -6.98
CA ALA A 218 5.97 9.56 -7.11
C ALA A 218 5.18 10.26 -6.00
N ALA A 219 3.97 10.73 -6.31
CA ALA A 219 3.14 11.41 -5.33
C ALA A 219 1.66 11.05 -5.47
N THR A 220 0.96 11.06 -4.33
CA THR A 220 -0.49 10.92 -4.24
C THR A 220 -1.06 12.05 -3.41
N ALA A 221 -2.32 12.43 -3.67
CA ALA A 221 -2.99 13.46 -2.90
C ALA A 221 -4.42 13.05 -2.55
N TYR A 222 -4.87 13.46 -1.37
CA TYR A 222 -6.15 13.07 -0.77
C TYR A 222 -6.85 14.27 -0.12
N LEU A 223 -8.12 14.44 -0.44
CA LEU A 223 -8.94 15.51 0.12
C LEU A 223 -9.89 14.94 1.18
N SER A 224 -9.96 15.60 2.34
CA SER A 224 -10.90 15.27 3.40
C SER A 224 -12.37 15.39 2.95
N PRO A 225 -13.30 14.67 3.58
CA PRO A 225 -14.73 14.72 3.21
C PRO A 225 -15.36 16.11 3.29
N ASP A 226 -14.88 16.94 4.22
CA ASP A 226 -15.33 18.32 4.41
C ASP A 226 -14.64 19.33 3.50
N GLY A 227 -13.68 18.88 2.69
CA GLY A 227 -12.89 19.71 1.78
C GLY A 227 -11.86 20.62 2.46
N LYS A 228 -11.67 20.54 3.78
CA LYS A 228 -10.83 21.46 4.56
C LYS A 228 -9.39 21.02 4.75
N ARG A 229 -9.05 19.80 4.34
CA ARG A 229 -7.70 19.28 4.43
C ARG A 229 -7.29 18.55 3.17
N LEU A 230 -6.15 18.94 2.62
CA LEU A 230 -5.48 18.20 1.53
C LEU A 230 -4.20 17.60 2.08
N VAL A 231 -4.04 16.29 1.89
CA VAL A 231 -2.85 15.54 2.25
C VAL A 231 -2.15 15.11 0.98
N ALA A 232 -0.88 15.45 0.80
CA ALA A 232 -0.07 15.00 -0.32
C ALA A 232 1.13 14.21 0.19
N VAL A 233 1.34 13.00 -0.33
CA VAL A 233 2.46 12.13 0.02
C VAL A 233 3.38 12.00 -1.17
N PHE A 234 4.67 12.33 -0.96
CA PHE A 234 5.73 12.28 -1.97
C PHE A 234 6.74 11.22 -1.58
N VAL A 235 7.07 10.34 -2.51
CA VAL A 235 8.09 9.31 -2.37
C VAL A 235 9.26 9.67 -3.28
N ASN A 236 10.41 10.00 -2.72
CA ASN A 236 11.64 10.22 -3.47
C ASN A 236 12.55 8.99 -3.35
N ASN A 237 12.58 8.18 -4.39
CA ASN A 237 13.40 6.97 -4.48
C ASN A 237 14.85 7.24 -4.92
N THR A 238 15.17 8.49 -5.30
CA THR A 238 16.51 8.84 -5.79
C THR A 238 17.47 9.10 -4.62
N PHE A 239 18.75 9.02 -4.91
CA PHE A 239 19.83 9.37 -3.96
C PHE A 239 20.12 10.87 -3.90
N GLU A 240 19.29 11.69 -4.52
CA GLU A 240 19.42 13.14 -4.57
C GLU A 240 18.19 13.81 -3.97
N LYS A 241 18.40 15.01 -3.41
CA LYS A 241 17.29 15.89 -3.06
C LYS A 241 16.58 16.36 -4.33
N LYS A 242 15.27 16.37 -4.31
CA LYS A 242 14.44 16.86 -5.43
C LYS A 242 13.63 18.09 -5.02
N ALA A 243 13.74 19.15 -5.80
CA ALA A 243 12.87 20.32 -5.63
C ALA A 243 11.45 19.95 -6.06
N VAL A 244 10.48 20.29 -5.24
CA VAL A 244 9.06 20.05 -5.48
C VAL A 244 8.33 21.39 -5.46
N GLU A 245 7.57 21.65 -6.52
CA GLU A 245 6.61 22.73 -6.59
C GLU A 245 5.22 22.17 -6.78
N VAL A 246 4.31 22.51 -5.88
CA VAL A 246 2.93 22.05 -5.90
C VAL A 246 2.04 23.13 -6.51
N ALA A 247 1.39 22.80 -7.62
CA ALA A 247 0.40 23.65 -8.23
C ALA A 247 -1.01 23.20 -7.84
N LEU A 248 -1.71 24.02 -7.08
CA LEU A 248 -3.12 23.77 -6.77
C LEU A 248 -4.02 24.56 -7.73
N PRO A 249 -5.10 23.93 -8.26
CA PRO A 249 -6.05 24.66 -9.10
C PRO A 249 -6.79 25.72 -8.28
N LYS A 250 -7.30 26.75 -8.97
CA LYS A 250 -8.20 27.72 -8.32
C LYS A 250 -9.51 27.04 -7.94
N PRO A 251 -10.13 27.37 -6.77
CA PRO A 251 -9.71 28.40 -5.82
C PRO A 251 -8.73 27.91 -4.74
N TYR A 252 -8.37 26.62 -4.67
CA TYR A 252 -7.62 26.02 -3.57
C TYR A 252 -6.28 26.67 -3.27
N ASN A 253 -5.57 27.18 -4.28
CA ASN A 253 -4.30 27.86 -4.09
C ASN A 253 -4.37 29.13 -3.23
N LYS A 254 -5.57 29.72 -3.09
CA LYS A 254 -5.84 30.90 -2.25
C LYS A 254 -6.50 30.56 -0.91
N GLN A 255 -6.76 29.30 -0.65
CA GLN A 255 -7.47 28.84 0.53
C GLN A 255 -6.54 28.22 1.59
N ILE A 256 -5.25 28.04 1.28
CA ILE A 256 -4.30 27.48 2.23
C ILE A 256 -4.16 28.41 3.44
N THR A 257 -4.49 27.91 4.62
CA THR A 257 -4.33 28.60 5.90
C THR A 257 -3.08 28.16 6.64
N SER A 258 -2.68 26.89 6.48
CA SER A 258 -1.44 26.36 7.01
C SER A 258 -0.90 25.23 6.11
N ALA A 259 0.41 24.99 6.20
CA ALA A 259 1.04 23.83 5.59
C ALA A 259 2.11 23.29 6.53
N LYS A 260 2.06 21.97 6.79
CA LYS A 260 3.05 21.27 7.61
C LYS A 260 3.61 20.08 6.84
N MET A 261 4.90 19.86 6.97
CA MET A 261 5.61 18.77 6.30
C MET A 261 6.10 17.75 7.34
N TYR A 262 5.93 16.47 7.03
CA TYR A 262 6.37 15.36 7.86
C TYR A 262 7.27 14.46 7.02
N ILE A 263 8.48 14.20 7.51
CA ILE A 263 9.52 13.50 6.76
C ILE A 263 9.87 12.20 7.46
N THR A 264 9.95 11.13 6.66
CA THR A 264 10.61 9.88 7.02
C THR A 264 11.73 9.62 6.02
N ASP A 265 12.95 9.53 6.52
CA ASP A 265 14.16 9.16 5.79
C ASP A 265 15.13 8.43 6.74
N GLU A 266 16.39 8.26 6.38
CA GLU A 266 17.38 7.58 7.23
C GLU A 266 17.51 8.23 8.63
N ARG A 267 17.35 9.55 8.73
CA ARG A 267 17.56 10.33 9.95
C ARG A 267 16.28 10.82 10.60
N ASN A 268 15.18 10.82 9.89
CA ASN A 268 13.89 11.37 10.32
C ASN A 268 12.85 10.25 10.46
N ASP A 269 12.10 10.28 11.52
CA ASP A 269 11.05 9.33 11.88
C ASP A 269 9.72 10.08 11.97
N LEU A 270 9.09 10.34 10.81
CA LEU A 270 7.86 11.14 10.70
C LEU A 270 8.03 12.52 11.36
N SER A 271 9.22 13.08 11.25
CA SER A 271 9.58 14.34 11.91
C SER A 271 8.86 15.51 11.27
N VAL A 272 8.29 16.40 12.11
CA VAL A 272 7.58 17.58 11.65
C VAL A 272 8.55 18.70 11.28
N HIS A 273 8.29 19.35 10.15
CA HIS A 273 9.04 20.50 9.68
C HIS A 273 8.10 21.62 9.26
N GLU A 274 8.39 22.83 9.70
CA GLU A 274 7.66 24.02 9.25
C GLU A 274 8.04 24.37 7.82
N MET A 275 7.05 24.74 7.02
CA MET A 275 7.25 25.15 5.63
C MET A 275 7.35 26.67 5.53
N THR A 276 8.46 27.16 4.97
CA THR A 276 8.63 28.61 4.68
C THR A 276 7.79 29.05 3.49
N LYS A 277 7.52 28.13 2.56
CA LYS A 277 6.63 28.32 1.41
C LYS A 277 5.67 27.14 1.35
N ALA A 278 4.38 27.39 1.42
CA ALA A 278 3.38 26.33 1.47
C ALA A 278 3.40 25.39 0.25
N LEU A 279 3.76 25.89 -0.92
CA LEU A 279 3.69 25.15 -2.19
C LEU A 279 5.07 24.78 -2.76
N SER A 280 6.16 25.00 -2.03
CA SER A 280 7.51 24.69 -2.52
C SER A 280 8.39 24.16 -1.40
N PHE A 281 9.02 23.02 -1.63
CA PHE A 281 9.92 22.38 -0.68
C PHE A 281 10.96 21.52 -1.38
N SER A 282 11.90 20.96 -0.63
CA SER A 282 12.86 19.99 -1.10
C SER A 282 12.55 18.62 -0.48
N ALA A 283 12.20 17.63 -1.29
CA ALA A 283 12.09 16.24 -0.86
C ALA A 283 13.51 15.66 -0.67
N ASN A 284 13.81 15.19 0.53
CA ASN A 284 15.11 14.58 0.82
C ASN A 284 15.37 13.38 -0.06
N ALA A 285 16.65 13.03 -0.26
CA ALA A 285 17.03 11.78 -0.91
C ALA A 285 16.46 10.58 -0.11
N ARG A 286 16.01 9.55 -0.80
CA ARG A 286 15.54 8.31 -0.17
C ARG A 286 14.54 8.59 0.96
N SER A 287 13.42 9.28 0.67
CA SER A 287 12.48 9.74 1.68
C SER A 287 11.02 9.56 1.29
N VAL A 288 10.17 9.53 2.30
CA VAL A 288 8.74 9.75 2.18
C VAL A 288 8.38 11.03 2.90
N THR A 289 7.75 11.95 2.19
CA THR A 289 7.38 13.26 2.72
C THR A 289 5.87 13.45 2.60
N THR A 290 5.20 13.72 3.71
CA THR A 290 3.78 14.07 3.73
C THR A 290 3.63 15.55 3.98
N VAL A 291 2.89 16.23 3.11
CA VAL A 291 2.51 17.63 3.31
C VAL A 291 1.01 17.68 3.59
N VAL A 292 0.67 18.29 4.71
CA VAL A 292 -0.72 18.53 5.13
C VAL A 292 -1.04 20.00 4.94
N TYR A 293 -2.00 20.28 4.09
CA TYR A 293 -2.53 21.62 3.87
C TYR A 293 -3.88 21.73 4.57
N ASP A 294 -4.02 22.72 5.46
CA ASP A 294 -5.32 23.13 5.97
C ASP A 294 -5.90 24.21 5.03
N LEU A 295 -7.15 24.02 4.64
CA LEU A 295 -7.88 24.88 3.70
C LEU A 295 -9.00 25.63 4.42
N LYS A 296 -9.44 26.75 3.83
CA LYS A 296 -10.58 27.55 4.38
C LYS A 296 -11.90 26.81 4.24
#